data_0bac0330ca1e8cfc52f691e1b8be303c
#
_entry.id   0bac0330ca1e8cfc52f691e1b8be303c
#
_cell.length_a   1.000
_cell.length_b   1.000
_cell.length_c   1.000
_cell.angle_alpha   90.00
_cell.angle_beta   90.00
_cell.angle_gamma   90.00
#
_symmetry.space_group_name_H-M   'P 1'
#
loop_
_entity.id
_entity.type
_entity.pdbx_description
1 polymer ?
#
loop_
_entity_poly.entity_id
_entity_poly.type
_entity_poly.pdbx_seq_one_letter_code
_entity_poly.pdbx_strand_id
1 'polypeptide(L)'
;MQNSSALSRRKFLHAALAGSMTVPLLGQEVPENAKRIFGEPPRDLKLVEDADVIVCGAGPAGVSAAIAAARSGANVRLFDVHGCLGGVWTAGLLTWIFDFDKPGLTKEIRANLDERGARRGTSPKVFVYEPDEMKLLLEDMCTEAGVKFRLQTRVVAAYRDGRRLTTIVTESASGREAWRAPVFIDATGDGVLGALAGCDWELGQMGKEESSRCLCQPLTMNAIAAVKDVTKMRDYVSFYEGDLNWHVKATENLKADIRKAGIDPSYGMPTIFHIRDNIVLLMLNHEYGIRPDDADAMTAATVRARKEIFDISRSLRKLGGVWDGLQVVATAEQIGVRDGKRIKGRYVVKKEDLMNAARHEDAVARVTFGVDIHAKSKAENDKLTIERGGVTKFTPYDIPLRALIAKDVDGLMMAGRCISGDFIAHASYRVTGNAVAMGEAAGAAGAVAASSRRLPHEVEWKEVAEVLEKKVRKG
;
A
#
# COMPACT_ATOMS: atom_id res chain seq x y z
N MET A 1 -6.21 57.94 45.16
CA MET A 1 -7.28 57.36 46.02
C MET A 1 -7.74 56.13 45.29
N GLN A 2 -7.22 54.97 45.60
CA GLN A 2 -7.79 53.89 46.42
C GLN A 2 -9.12 53.42 45.82
N ASN A 3 -9.33 52.15 45.44
CA ASN A 3 -9.01 50.91 46.10
C ASN A 3 -9.07 49.71 45.18
N SER A 4 -8.17 48.82 45.39
CA SER A 4 -8.15 47.44 44.99
C SER A 4 -9.31 46.61 45.56
N SER A 5 -9.84 45.65 44.86
CA SER A 5 -10.40 44.45 45.47
C SER A 5 -10.07 43.22 44.65
N ALA A 6 -9.14 42.45 45.18
CA ALA A 6 -8.84 41.10 44.83
C ALA A 6 -10.03 40.18 45.14
N LEU A 7 -10.63 39.51 44.17
CA LEU A 7 -11.59 38.44 44.35
C LEU A 7 -10.87 37.09 44.37
N SER A 8 -10.96 36.52 45.55
CA SER A 8 -10.40 35.27 46.01
C SER A 8 -10.77 34.04 45.20
N ARG A 9 -9.73 33.25 44.85
CA ARG A 9 -9.77 31.91 44.24
C ARG A 9 -10.30 30.80 45.19
N ARG A 10 -11.32 31.03 45.98
CA ARG A 10 -11.79 30.08 47.01
C ARG A 10 -13.29 29.80 47.02
N LYS A 11 -14.00 29.77 45.87
CA LYS A 11 -15.41 29.32 45.80
C LYS A 11 -15.76 28.57 44.55
N PHE A 12 -14.96 27.54 44.20
CA PHE A 12 -15.31 26.55 43.15
C PHE A 12 -15.04 25.13 43.63
N LEU A 13 -15.42 24.84 44.84
CA LEU A 13 -15.36 23.48 45.38
C LEU A 13 -16.57 23.31 46.29
N HIS A 14 -17.70 22.88 45.73
CA HIS A 14 -18.81 22.20 46.44
C HIS A 14 -20.01 22.09 45.51
N ALA A 15 -19.97 21.18 44.51
CA ALA A 15 -21.15 20.55 43.92
C ALA A 15 -20.71 19.49 42.91
N ALA A 16 -20.20 18.37 43.39
CA ALA A 16 -20.13 17.11 42.63
C ALA A 16 -19.70 15.99 43.56
N LEU A 17 -20.59 15.46 44.35
CA LEU A 17 -20.37 14.20 45.06
C LEU A 17 -21.72 13.53 45.32
N ALA A 18 -22.20 12.79 44.31
CA ALA A 18 -23.14 11.70 44.49
C ALA A 18 -22.95 10.74 43.31
N GLY A 19 -21.78 10.12 43.22
CA GLY A 19 -21.51 8.94 42.42
C GLY A 19 -20.75 8.00 43.32
N SER A 20 -21.37 6.90 43.72
CA SER A 20 -20.86 5.89 44.63
C SER A 20 -19.48 5.37 44.15
N MET A 21 -18.40 5.88 44.72
CA MET A 21 -17.11 5.20 44.72
C MET A 21 -17.25 3.99 45.66
N THR A 22 -17.41 2.81 45.10
CA THR A 22 -17.10 1.56 45.80
C THR A 22 -15.60 1.53 46.02
N VAL A 23 -15.19 1.89 47.24
CA VAL A 23 -13.83 1.65 47.73
C VAL A 23 -13.63 0.13 47.74
N PRO A 24 -12.65 -0.43 47.05
CA PRO A 24 -12.38 -1.85 47.14
C PRO A 24 -11.97 -2.17 48.57
N LEU A 25 -12.63 -3.14 49.18
CA LEU A 25 -12.23 -3.73 50.45
C LEU A 25 -10.79 -4.24 50.30
N LEU A 26 -9.90 -3.76 51.16
CA LEU A 26 -8.54 -4.24 51.33
C LEU A 26 -8.55 -5.77 51.49
N GLY A 27 -8.11 -6.50 50.48
CA GLY A 27 -7.92 -7.95 50.55
C GLY A 27 -8.39 -8.79 49.34
N GLN A 28 -9.04 -8.21 48.31
CA GLN A 28 -9.29 -8.95 47.09
C GLN A 28 -8.07 -8.81 46.15
N GLU A 29 -7.33 -9.90 45.92
CA GLU A 29 -6.33 -9.98 44.85
C GLU A 29 -7.05 -9.71 43.52
N VAL A 30 -6.72 -8.59 42.88
CA VAL A 30 -7.16 -8.30 41.52
C VAL A 30 -6.51 -9.34 40.63
N PRO A 31 -7.31 -10.12 39.85
CA PRO A 31 -6.74 -11.12 38.96
C PRO A 31 -5.61 -10.53 38.14
N GLU A 32 -4.49 -11.24 38.01
CA GLU A 32 -3.27 -10.74 37.36
C GLU A 32 -3.54 -10.24 35.91
N ASN A 33 -4.53 -10.81 35.21
CA ASN A 33 -4.99 -10.36 33.92
C ASN A 33 -5.80 -9.04 33.95
N ALA A 34 -6.48 -8.70 35.04
CA ALA A 34 -7.22 -7.44 35.16
C ALA A 34 -6.31 -6.21 35.29
N LYS A 35 -5.04 -6.40 35.72
CA LYS A 35 -4.04 -5.32 35.80
C LYS A 35 -3.44 -4.91 34.46
N ARG A 36 -3.75 -5.64 33.37
CA ARG A 36 -3.16 -5.40 32.04
C ARG A 36 -4.13 -4.71 31.04
N ILE A 37 -5.35 -4.40 31.50
CA ILE A 37 -6.37 -3.76 30.65
C ILE A 37 -6.55 -2.32 31.12
N PHE A 38 -6.31 -1.37 30.20
CA PHE A 38 -6.67 0.03 30.39
C PHE A 38 -7.96 0.31 29.62
N GLY A 39 -9.02 0.69 30.31
CA GLY A 39 -10.27 1.14 29.69
C GLY A 39 -10.15 2.58 29.22
N GLU A 40 -10.15 2.82 27.92
CA GLU A 40 -10.22 4.16 27.36
C GLU A 40 -11.62 4.74 27.62
N PRO A 41 -11.75 5.92 28.27
CA PRO A 41 -13.06 6.51 28.52
C PRO A 41 -13.75 6.91 27.21
N PRO A 42 -15.10 6.79 27.14
CA PRO A 42 -15.86 7.31 26.00
C PRO A 42 -15.59 8.81 25.78
N ARG A 43 -15.52 9.22 24.52
CA ARG A 43 -15.35 10.62 24.13
C ARG A 43 -16.18 10.97 22.91
N ASP A 44 -16.67 12.20 22.85
CA ASP A 44 -17.28 12.74 21.64
C ASP A 44 -16.20 13.16 20.64
N LEU A 45 -16.44 12.89 19.37
CA LEU A 45 -15.55 13.26 18.28
C LEU A 45 -16.24 14.27 17.36
N LYS A 46 -15.43 15.18 16.79
CA LYS A 46 -15.91 16.03 15.70
C LYS A 46 -16.32 15.12 14.53
N LEU A 47 -17.57 15.24 14.10
CA LEU A 47 -18.10 14.53 12.93
C LEU A 47 -17.99 15.42 11.69
N VAL A 48 -17.45 14.89 10.61
CA VAL A 48 -17.34 15.53 9.29
C VAL A 48 -18.11 14.70 8.28
N GLU A 49 -18.96 15.35 7.49
CA GLU A 49 -19.87 14.74 6.51
C GLU A 49 -19.81 15.50 5.17
N ASP A 50 -18.60 15.75 4.66
CA ASP A 50 -18.37 16.58 3.45
C ASP A 50 -17.87 15.76 2.25
N ALA A 51 -18.02 14.45 2.29
CA ALA A 51 -17.59 13.54 1.24
C ALA A 51 -18.68 12.55 0.82
N ASP A 52 -18.72 12.28 -0.47
CA ASP A 52 -19.52 11.20 -1.07
C ASP A 52 -18.75 9.88 -1.06
N VAL A 53 -17.43 9.95 -1.22
CA VAL A 53 -16.51 8.82 -1.21
C VAL A 53 -15.32 9.12 -0.30
N ILE A 54 -15.02 8.20 0.61
CA ILE A 54 -13.81 8.25 1.44
C ILE A 54 -12.88 7.12 1.02
N VAL A 55 -11.64 7.48 0.67
CA VAL A 55 -10.58 6.53 0.30
C VAL A 55 -9.54 6.49 1.43
N CYS A 56 -9.22 5.30 1.91
CA CYS A 56 -8.24 5.06 2.96
C CYS A 56 -7.01 4.37 2.37
N GLY A 57 -5.85 5.04 2.45
CA GLY A 57 -4.60 4.68 1.80
C GLY A 57 -4.42 5.36 0.45
N ALA A 58 -3.32 6.11 0.29
CA ALA A 58 -2.98 6.85 -0.94
C ALA A 58 -1.85 6.17 -1.74
N GLY A 59 -1.77 4.85 -1.69
CA GLY A 59 -0.93 4.08 -2.61
C GLY A 59 -1.45 4.14 -4.06
N PRO A 60 -0.85 3.41 -5.01
CA PRO A 60 -1.25 3.43 -6.43
C PRO A 60 -2.75 3.27 -6.67
N ALA A 61 -3.38 2.33 -5.93
CA ALA A 61 -4.83 2.11 -6.02
C ALA A 61 -5.64 3.27 -5.43
N GLY A 62 -5.23 3.81 -4.27
CA GLY A 62 -5.99 4.83 -3.57
C GLY A 62 -5.97 6.18 -4.26
N VAL A 63 -4.81 6.61 -4.76
CA VAL A 63 -4.71 7.83 -5.57
C VAL A 63 -5.60 7.71 -6.81
N SER A 64 -5.53 6.58 -7.51
CA SER A 64 -6.34 6.33 -8.71
C SER A 64 -7.83 6.30 -8.40
N ALA A 65 -8.22 5.69 -7.26
CA ALA A 65 -9.61 5.66 -6.81
C ALA A 65 -10.13 7.07 -6.48
N ALA A 66 -9.33 7.87 -5.78
CA ALA A 66 -9.70 9.23 -5.41
C ALA A 66 -9.86 10.13 -6.63
N ILE A 67 -8.90 10.10 -7.58
CA ILE A 67 -8.96 10.86 -8.83
C ILE A 67 -10.19 10.44 -9.67
N ALA A 68 -10.39 9.11 -9.84
CA ALA A 68 -11.50 8.62 -10.64
C ALA A 68 -12.86 8.97 -10.01
N ALA A 69 -13.01 8.87 -8.70
CA ALA A 69 -14.22 9.27 -8.01
C ALA A 69 -14.50 10.78 -8.16
N ALA A 70 -13.48 11.62 -7.98
CA ALA A 70 -13.61 13.08 -8.11
C ALA A 70 -13.96 13.50 -9.54
N ARG A 71 -13.27 12.96 -10.55
CA ARG A 71 -13.58 13.19 -11.98
C ARG A 71 -14.98 12.68 -12.36
N SER A 72 -15.50 11.69 -11.65
CA SER A 72 -16.87 11.21 -11.80
C SER A 72 -17.91 12.14 -11.19
N GLY A 73 -17.49 13.16 -10.43
CA GLY A 73 -18.33 14.20 -9.84
C GLY A 73 -18.60 14.04 -8.34
N ALA A 74 -17.93 13.13 -7.66
CA ALA A 74 -18.05 12.94 -6.22
C ALA A 74 -17.16 13.91 -5.42
N ASN A 75 -17.60 14.32 -4.23
CA ASN A 75 -16.72 14.91 -3.23
C ASN A 75 -15.89 13.82 -2.57
N VAL A 76 -14.56 13.95 -2.63
CA VAL A 76 -13.64 12.88 -2.19
C VAL A 76 -12.75 13.34 -1.06
N ARG A 77 -12.66 12.50 -0.01
CA ARG A 77 -11.62 12.54 1.01
C ARG A 77 -10.65 11.36 0.78
N LEU A 78 -9.36 11.66 0.83
CA LEU A 78 -8.29 10.67 0.75
C LEU A 78 -7.38 10.79 1.98
N PHE A 79 -7.16 9.70 2.71
CA PHE A 79 -6.31 9.66 3.90
C PHE A 79 -5.11 8.74 3.70
N ASP A 80 -3.92 9.18 4.11
CA ASP A 80 -2.74 8.33 4.13
C ASP A 80 -1.92 8.52 5.41
N VAL A 81 -1.25 7.44 5.83
CA VAL A 81 -0.38 7.45 7.03
C VAL A 81 0.97 8.10 6.76
N HIS A 82 1.38 8.18 5.49
CA HIS A 82 2.66 8.74 5.07
C HIS A 82 2.60 10.24 4.84
N GLY A 83 3.76 10.87 4.77
CA GLY A 83 3.93 12.28 4.44
C GLY A 83 3.91 12.59 2.94
N CYS A 84 3.53 11.63 2.09
CA CYS A 84 3.42 11.80 0.64
C CYS A 84 2.39 10.83 0.05
N LEU A 85 1.85 11.15 -1.13
CA LEU A 85 1.03 10.24 -1.93
C LEU A 85 1.92 9.20 -2.64
N GLY A 86 1.34 8.07 -3.07
CA GLY A 86 1.99 7.04 -3.88
C GLY A 86 2.36 5.77 -3.12
N GLY A 87 2.37 5.78 -1.78
CA GLY A 87 2.64 4.61 -0.93
C GLY A 87 3.93 3.89 -1.32
N VAL A 88 3.85 2.63 -1.81
CA VAL A 88 5.04 1.86 -2.19
C VAL A 88 5.90 2.53 -3.27
N TRP A 89 5.31 3.34 -4.15
CA TRP A 89 6.03 4.06 -5.20
C TRP A 89 6.94 5.17 -4.67
N THR A 90 6.56 5.78 -3.56
CA THR A 90 7.17 7.00 -3.01
C THR A 90 7.75 6.76 -1.62
N ALA A 91 6.93 6.57 -0.59
CA ALA A 91 7.38 6.22 0.75
C ALA A 91 8.17 4.88 0.77
N GLY A 92 7.78 3.90 -0.05
CA GLY A 92 8.43 2.60 -0.18
C GLY A 92 9.60 2.56 -1.19
N LEU A 93 9.82 3.63 -1.97
CA LEU A 93 10.87 3.75 -3.00
C LEU A 93 10.92 2.56 -3.99
N LEU A 94 9.80 1.91 -4.30
CA LEU A 94 9.75 0.90 -5.36
C LEU A 94 9.65 1.61 -6.71
N THR A 95 10.78 1.95 -7.29
CA THR A 95 10.86 2.73 -8.54
C THR A 95 10.64 1.91 -9.80
N TRP A 96 10.44 0.61 -9.69
CA TRP A 96 10.20 -0.27 -10.82
C TRP A 96 8.75 -0.72 -10.89
N ILE A 97 8.11 -0.44 -12.04
CA ILE A 97 6.69 -0.71 -12.28
C ILE A 97 6.53 -1.82 -13.31
N PHE A 98 5.53 -2.69 -13.06
CA PHE A 98 5.11 -3.76 -13.95
C PHE A 98 3.65 -3.62 -14.36
N ASP A 99 3.31 -4.22 -15.51
CA ASP A 99 1.95 -4.39 -16.01
C ASP A 99 1.19 -3.07 -16.15
N PHE A 100 1.90 -2.00 -16.56
CA PHE A 100 1.43 -0.61 -16.56
C PHE A 100 0.82 -0.17 -17.90
N ASP A 101 0.51 -1.09 -18.78
CA ASP A 101 -0.06 -0.86 -20.12
C ASP A 101 -1.60 -0.83 -20.15
N LYS A 102 -2.23 -0.55 -19.01
CA LYS A 102 -3.68 -0.42 -18.90
C LYS A 102 -4.17 0.92 -19.50
N PRO A 103 -5.44 1.03 -19.93
CA PRO A 103 -6.04 2.30 -20.31
C PRO A 103 -6.23 3.24 -19.12
N GLY A 104 -6.57 4.52 -19.40
CA GLY A 104 -6.93 5.50 -18.39
C GLY A 104 -5.73 6.02 -17.59
N LEU A 105 -5.85 6.06 -16.26
CA LEU A 105 -4.85 6.70 -15.39
C LEU A 105 -3.45 6.12 -15.51
N THR A 106 -3.25 4.85 -15.86
CA THR A 106 -1.91 4.32 -16.12
C THR A 106 -1.26 5.01 -17.32
N LYS A 107 -2.02 5.22 -18.39
CA LYS A 107 -1.54 5.92 -19.60
C LYS A 107 -1.21 7.38 -19.28
N GLU A 108 -2.08 8.05 -18.51
CA GLU A 108 -1.91 9.44 -18.10
C GLU A 108 -0.69 9.63 -17.19
N ILE A 109 -0.54 8.85 -16.13
CA ILE A 109 0.63 8.89 -15.25
C ILE A 109 1.92 8.69 -16.04
N ARG A 110 1.94 7.71 -16.96
CA ARG A 110 3.11 7.46 -17.81
C ARG A 110 3.43 8.65 -18.70
N ALA A 111 2.44 9.24 -19.37
CA ALA A 111 2.63 10.39 -20.24
C ALA A 111 3.18 11.62 -19.47
N ASN A 112 2.64 11.88 -18.29
CA ASN A 112 3.14 12.95 -17.42
C ASN A 112 4.55 12.70 -16.90
N LEU A 113 4.91 11.45 -16.59
CA LEU A 113 6.30 11.11 -16.22
C LEU A 113 7.26 11.30 -17.41
N ASP A 114 6.81 11.01 -18.65
CA ASP A 114 7.59 11.27 -19.86
C ASP A 114 7.78 12.78 -20.10
N GLU A 115 6.74 13.57 -19.95
CA GLU A 115 6.79 15.04 -20.09
C GLU A 115 7.75 15.66 -19.06
N ARG A 116 7.78 15.12 -17.83
CA ARG A 116 8.71 15.56 -16.77
C ARG A 116 10.13 15.02 -16.94
N GLY A 117 10.37 14.16 -17.93
CA GLY A 117 11.67 13.48 -18.11
C GLY A 117 12.01 12.51 -16.97
N ALA A 118 11.01 12.11 -16.21
CA ALA A 118 11.15 11.35 -14.96
C ALA A 118 11.05 9.82 -15.16
N ARG A 119 10.90 9.34 -16.40
CA ARG A 119 10.80 7.92 -16.71
C ARG A 119 12.01 7.41 -17.50
N ARG A 120 12.46 6.19 -17.19
CA ARG A 120 13.48 5.46 -17.95
C ARG A 120 12.88 4.20 -18.57
N GLY A 121 13.29 3.92 -19.80
CA GLY A 121 12.82 2.79 -20.59
C GLY A 121 11.72 3.18 -21.59
N THR A 122 11.66 2.45 -22.69
CA THR A 122 10.69 2.71 -23.78
C THR A 122 9.41 1.89 -23.66
N SER A 123 9.43 0.82 -22.85
CA SER A 123 8.28 -0.05 -22.67
C SER A 123 7.11 0.68 -21.98
N PRO A 124 5.89 0.59 -22.50
CA PRO A 124 4.72 1.09 -21.80
C PRO A 124 4.33 0.25 -20.59
N LYS A 125 4.82 -0.99 -20.51
CA LYS A 125 4.40 -2.00 -19.55
C LYS A 125 5.32 -2.10 -18.35
N VAL A 126 6.62 -1.86 -18.55
CA VAL A 126 7.68 -1.99 -17.54
C VAL A 126 8.64 -0.83 -17.68
N PHE A 127 8.90 -0.11 -16.61
CA PHE A 127 9.84 1.01 -16.60
C PHE A 127 10.30 1.37 -15.19
N VAL A 128 11.35 2.20 -15.13
CA VAL A 128 11.86 2.83 -13.90
C VAL A 128 11.50 4.31 -13.94
N TYR A 129 11.29 4.92 -12.79
CA TYR A 129 10.94 6.33 -12.67
C TYR A 129 11.60 6.98 -11.44
N GLU A 130 11.59 8.30 -11.43
CA GLU A 130 12.07 9.13 -10.34
C GLU A 130 10.99 9.28 -9.24
N PRO A 131 11.24 8.82 -8.00
CA PRO A 131 10.19 8.76 -6.98
C PRO A 131 9.73 10.14 -6.48
N ASP A 132 10.60 11.15 -6.47
CA ASP A 132 10.19 12.50 -6.04
C ASP A 132 9.35 13.22 -7.11
N GLU A 133 9.65 13.03 -8.39
CA GLU A 133 8.76 13.48 -9.48
C GLU A 133 7.40 12.76 -9.44
N MET A 134 7.38 11.48 -9.04
CA MET A 134 6.12 10.77 -8.83
C MET A 134 5.30 11.38 -7.68
N LYS A 135 5.93 11.84 -6.58
CA LYS A 135 5.20 12.53 -5.48
C LYS A 135 4.51 13.77 -6.01
N LEU A 136 5.26 14.66 -6.67
CA LEU A 136 4.74 15.90 -7.25
C LEU A 136 3.62 15.62 -8.25
N LEU A 137 3.83 14.67 -9.15
CA LEU A 137 2.81 14.29 -10.14
C LEU A 137 1.50 13.86 -9.50
N LEU A 138 1.55 12.99 -8.48
CA LEU A 138 0.34 12.50 -7.83
C LEU A 138 -0.37 13.59 -7.01
N GLU A 139 0.38 14.51 -6.41
CA GLU A 139 -0.15 15.67 -5.70
C GLU A 139 -0.84 16.63 -6.67
N ASP A 140 -0.23 16.93 -7.82
CA ASP A 140 -0.82 17.75 -8.88
C ASP A 140 -2.11 17.11 -9.41
N MET A 141 -2.07 15.85 -9.80
CA MET A 141 -3.25 15.14 -10.32
C MET A 141 -4.42 15.07 -9.31
N CYS A 142 -4.13 14.86 -8.03
CA CYS A 142 -5.15 14.90 -6.99
C CYS A 142 -5.73 16.29 -6.79
N THR A 143 -4.89 17.32 -6.80
CA THR A 143 -5.30 18.73 -6.63
C THR A 143 -6.16 19.19 -7.82
N GLU A 144 -5.73 18.91 -9.04
CA GLU A 144 -6.45 19.21 -10.28
C GLU A 144 -7.82 18.51 -10.36
N ALA A 145 -7.90 17.27 -9.85
CA ALA A 145 -9.15 16.55 -9.75
C ALA A 145 -10.08 17.04 -8.62
N GLY A 146 -9.60 17.93 -7.73
CA GLY A 146 -10.37 18.44 -6.59
C GLY A 146 -10.44 17.46 -5.41
N VAL A 147 -9.52 16.49 -5.33
CA VAL A 147 -9.44 15.56 -4.20
C VAL A 147 -8.95 16.27 -2.94
N LYS A 148 -9.73 16.18 -1.86
CA LYS A 148 -9.29 16.66 -0.54
C LYS A 148 -8.50 15.58 0.16
N PHE A 149 -7.18 15.55 0.00
CA PHE A 149 -6.32 14.59 0.68
C PHE A 149 -5.74 15.12 1.99
N ARG A 150 -5.46 14.20 2.92
CA ARG A 150 -4.78 14.50 4.19
C ARG A 150 -3.74 13.43 4.47
N LEU A 151 -2.50 13.87 4.53
CA LEU A 151 -1.33 13.06 4.86
C LEU A 151 -1.19 12.86 6.36
N GLN A 152 -0.32 11.94 6.79
CA GLN A 152 -0.06 11.65 8.22
C GLN A 152 -1.34 11.40 9.02
N THR A 153 -2.29 10.72 8.39
CA THR A 153 -3.62 10.48 8.95
C THR A 153 -3.94 8.99 8.87
N ARG A 154 -4.04 8.34 10.03
CA ARG A 154 -4.33 6.91 10.15
C ARG A 154 -5.81 6.66 10.42
N VAL A 155 -6.40 5.70 9.70
CA VAL A 155 -7.72 5.16 10.04
C VAL A 155 -7.55 4.20 11.22
N VAL A 156 -8.30 4.43 12.31
CA VAL A 156 -8.13 3.70 13.59
C VAL A 156 -9.40 3.00 14.07
N ALA A 157 -10.56 3.33 13.52
CA ALA A 157 -11.81 2.63 13.83
C ALA A 157 -12.81 2.75 12.66
N ALA A 158 -13.75 1.81 12.61
CA ALA A 158 -14.84 1.78 11.65
C ALA A 158 -16.14 1.35 12.35
N TYR A 159 -17.25 2.04 12.05
CA TYR A 159 -18.55 1.82 12.68
C TYR A 159 -19.61 1.53 11.63
N ARG A 160 -20.46 0.57 11.94
CA ARG A 160 -21.54 0.10 11.08
C ARG A 160 -22.90 0.34 11.71
N ASP A 161 -23.91 0.53 10.85
CA ASP A 161 -25.31 0.35 11.18
C ASP A 161 -25.78 -0.94 10.47
N GLY A 162 -26.03 -1.98 11.23
CA GLY A 162 -26.23 -3.32 10.71
C GLY A 162 -25.04 -3.79 9.86
N ARG A 163 -25.29 -4.03 8.58
CA ARG A 163 -24.22 -4.38 7.61
C ARG A 163 -23.52 -3.19 7.00
N ARG A 164 -24.10 -2.00 7.07
CA ARG A 164 -23.61 -0.82 6.36
C ARG A 164 -22.50 -0.11 7.13
N LEU A 165 -21.34 0.07 6.51
CA LEU A 165 -20.32 0.97 7.02
C LEU A 165 -20.81 2.42 6.89
N THR A 166 -20.86 3.14 8.00
CA THR A 166 -21.38 4.51 8.04
C THR A 166 -20.33 5.53 8.44
N THR A 167 -19.38 5.16 9.27
CA THR A 167 -18.44 6.11 9.88
C THR A 167 -17.08 5.45 10.07
N ILE A 168 -16.02 6.19 9.79
CA ILE A 168 -14.67 5.84 10.19
C ILE A 168 -14.12 6.88 11.17
N VAL A 169 -13.13 6.51 11.97
CA VAL A 169 -12.37 7.44 12.79
C VAL A 169 -10.92 7.47 12.29
N THR A 170 -10.41 8.67 12.15
CA THR A 170 -8.99 8.90 11.85
C THR A 170 -8.29 9.54 13.04
N GLU A 171 -6.97 9.33 13.10
CA GLU A 171 -6.08 10.00 14.04
C GLU A 171 -4.95 10.70 13.30
N SER A 172 -4.68 11.94 13.65
CA SER A 172 -3.69 12.81 13.04
C SER A 172 -3.16 13.84 14.04
N ALA A 173 -2.30 14.75 13.61
CA ALA A 173 -1.87 15.89 14.43
C ALA A 173 -3.04 16.79 14.90
N SER A 174 -4.20 16.73 14.20
CA SER A 174 -5.43 17.42 14.62
C SER A 174 -6.25 16.64 15.66
N GLY A 175 -5.74 15.51 16.15
CA GLY A 175 -6.45 14.60 17.05
C GLY A 175 -7.34 13.61 16.29
N ARG A 176 -8.29 13.03 17.02
CA ARG A 176 -9.28 12.08 16.47
C ARG A 176 -10.48 12.82 15.89
N GLU A 177 -10.89 12.42 14.69
CA GLU A 177 -12.05 12.94 13.99
C GLU A 177 -12.85 11.77 13.39
N ALA A 178 -14.18 11.88 13.45
CA ALA A 178 -15.11 10.94 12.82
C ALA A 178 -15.53 11.46 11.44
N TRP A 179 -15.60 10.56 10.44
CA TRP A 179 -15.92 10.90 9.05
C TRP A 179 -17.04 10.00 8.56
N ARG A 180 -18.07 10.58 8.00
CA ARG A 180 -19.22 9.85 7.44
C ARG A 180 -19.28 10.05 5.93
N ALA A 181 -19.59 8.95 5.22
CA ALA A 181 -19.82 8.98 3.78
C ALA A 181 -20.76 7.83 3.35
N PRO A 182 -21.40 7.95 2.18
CA PRO A 182 -22.14 6.84 1.57
C PRO A 182 -21.28 5.65 1.19
N VAL A 183 -20.03 5.89 0.72
CA VAL A 183 -19.12 4.86 0.20
C VAL A 183 -17.71 5.03 0.76
N PHE A 184 -17.08 3.91 1.10
CA PHE A 184 -15.70 3.83 1.57
C PHE A 184 -14.89 2.89 0.67
N ILE A 185 -13.62 3.22 0.43
CA ILE A 185 -12.70 2.39 -0.35
C ILE A 185 -11.46 2.09 0.50
N ASP A 186 -11.24 0.81 0.79
CA ASP A 186 -9.99 0.33 1.40
C ASP A 186 -8.92 0.18 0.31
N ALA A 187 -7.98 1.10 0.29
CA ALA A 187 -6.78 1.08 -0.56
C ALA A 187 -5.49 1.06 0.27
N THR A 188 -5.59 0.66 1.54
CA THR A 188 -4.44 0.62 2.47
C THR A 188 -3.39 -0.42 2.08
N GLY A 189 -3.72 -1.31 1.16
CA GLY A 189 -2.87 -2.41 0.72
C GLY A 189 -2.82 -3.57 1.73
N ASP A 190 -2.99 -3.28 3.01
CA ASP A 190 -2.96 -4.25 4.10
C ASP A 190 -4.37 -4.58 4.65
N GLY A 191 -5.43 -4.10 3.95
CA GLY A 191 -6.82 -4.39 4.31
C GLY A 191 -7.23 -3.85 5.68
N VAL A 192 -6.65 -2.70 6.08
CA VAL A 192 -6.83 -2.13 7.42
C VAL A 192 -8.28 -1.74 7.66
N LEU A 193 -8.89 -1.01 6.71
CA LEU A 193 -10.28 -0.57 6.85
C LEU A 193 -11.25 -1.75 6.84
N GLY A 194 -11.07 -2.71 5.93
CA GLY A 194 -11.92 -3.90 5.87
C GLY A 194 -11.88 -4.71 7.15
N ALA A 195 -10.68 -4.89 7.73
CA ALA A 195 -10.52 -5.59 9.01
C ALA A 195 -11.16 -4.81 10.17
N LEU A 196 -10.97 -3.48 10.26
CA LEU A 196 -11.62 -2.63 11.27
C LEU A 196 -13.14 -2.63 11.13
N ALA A 197 -13.67 -2.73 9.91
CA ALA A 197 -15.10 -2.84 9.64
C ALA A 197 -15.67 -4.24 9.94
N GLY A 198 -14.84 -5.21 10.31
CA GLY A 198 -15.26 -6.56 10.67
C GLY A 198 -15.50 -7.48 9.47
N CYS A 199 -14.87 -7.21 8.33
CA CYS A 199 -14.87 -8.13 7.20
C CYS A 199 -14.03 -9.37 7.50
N ASP A 200 -14.40 -10.49 6.86
CA ASP A 200 -13.53 -11.66 6.79
C ASP A 200 -12.34 -11.43 5.85
N TRP A 201 -11.18 -12.02 6.15
CA TRP A 201 -9.94 -11.81 5.40
C TRP A 201 -8.99 -13.00 5.50
N GLU A 202 -8.02 -13.06 4.59
CA GLU A 202 -6.89 -14.00 4.60
C GLU A 202 -5.55 -13.26 4.56
N LEU A 203 -4.51 -13.86 5.15
CA LEU A 203 -3.14 -13.35 5.14
C LEU A 203 -2.16 -14.47 4.77
N GLY A 204 -1.20 -14.16 3.90
CA GLY A 204 -0.20 -15.15 3.46
C GLY A 204 -0.83 -16.39 2.83
N GLN A 205 -0.13 -17.51 2.90
CA GLN A 205 -0.56 -18.78 2.30
C GLN A 205 -1.51 -19.59 3.19
N MET A 206 -1.43 -19.43 4.51
CA MET A 206 -2.17 -20.24 5.50
C MET A 206 -3.49 -19.60 5.95
N GLY A 207 -3.88 -18.47 5.38
CA GLY A 207 -5.12 -17.80 5.79
C GLY A 207 -5.02 -17.06 7.13
N LYS A 208 -5.97 -17.31 8.05
CA LYS A 208 -6.04 -16.63 9.36
C LYS A 208 -5.26 -17.31 10.48
N GLU A 209 -4.59 -18.42 10.22
CA GLU A 209 -3.91 -19.16 11.30
C GLU A 209 -2.89 -18.28 12.05
N GLU A 210 -3.07 -18.20 13.35
CA GLU A 210 -2.21 -17.51 14.30
C GLU A 210 -0.92 -18.31 14.55
N SER A 211 -0.14 -18.56 13.50
CA SER A 211 1.21 -19.06 13.73
C SER A 211 2.14 -17.88 14.05
N SER A 212 3.03 -18.05 14.98
CA SER A 212 4.08 -17.05 15.30
C SER A 212 4.97 -16.73 14.10
N ARG A 213 4.88 -17.52 13.03
CA ARG A 213 5.63 -17.36 11.78
C ARG A 213 4.68 -17.27 10.59
N CYS A 214 4.61 -16.10 9.96
CA CYS A 214 3.81 -15.93 8.76
C CYS A 214 4.42 -16.68 7.57
N LEU A 215 3.62 -17.43 6.84
CA LEU A 215 3.95 -17.89 5.49
C LEU A 215 3.63 -16.80 4.47
N CYS A 216 4.03 -15.58 4.76
CA CYS A 216 3.94 -14.42 3.92
C CYS A 216 5.17 -14.32 3.01
N GLN A 217 5.01 -13.66 1.87
CA GLN A 217 6.14 -13.29 1.05
C GLN A 217 7.04 -12.27 1.79
N PRO A 218 8.36 -12.29 1.56
CA PRO A 218 9.29 -11.47 2.32
C PRO A 218 9.06 -9.97 2.11
N LEU A 219 9.44 -9.19 3.12
CA LEU A 219 9.51 -7.75 3.04
C LEU A 219 10.81 -7.30 2.36
N THR A 220 10.82 -6.09 1.81
CA THR A 220 12.03 -5.50 1.19
C THR A 220 12.15 -4.03 1.56
N MET A 221 13.31 -3.61 2.04
CA MET A 221 13.68 -2.21 2.19
C MET A 221 14.42 -1.76 0.93
N ASN A 222 13.96 -0.69 0.30
CA ASN A 222 14.65 -0.06 -0.81
C ASN A 222 15.50 1.12 -0.33
N ALA A 223 16.50 1.51 -1.13
CA ALA A 223 17.31 2.69 -0.86
C ALA A 223 17.74 3.39 -2.15
N ILE A 224 17.85 4.70 -2.10
CA ILE A 224 18.48 5.52 -3.14
C ILE A 224 19.95 5.66 -2.80
N ALA A 225 20.81 5.53 -3.80
CA ALA A 225 22.24 5.74 -3.68
C ALA A 225 22.78 6.59 -4.82
N ALA A 226 23.82 7.35 -4.51
CA ALA A 226 24.68 7.99 -5.50
C ALA A 226 25.86 7.08 -5.84
N VAL A 227 26.27 7.10 -7.11
CA VAL A 227 27.46 6.41 -7.62
C VAL A 227 28.36 7.41 -8.34
N LYS A 228 29.63 7.05 -8.54
CA LYS A 228 30.57 7.96 -9.21
C LYS A 228 30.29 8.11 -10.71
N ASP A 229 29.96 7.01 -11.36
CA ASP A 229 29.75 6.94 -12.80
C ASP A 229 28.89 5.71 -13.11
N VAL A 230 27.60 5.94 -13.36
CA VAL A 230 26.63 4.86 -13.64
C VAL A 230 26.94 4.12 -14.95
N THR A 231 27.61 4.78 -15.91
CA THR A 231 27.95 4.16 -17.21
C THR A 231 28.92 2.99 -17.04
N LYS A 232 29.78 3.04 -16.03
CA LYS A 232 30.71 1.96 -15.67
C LYS A 232 30.03 0.82 -14.91
N MET A 233 28.79 1.04 -14.44
CA MET A 233 28.01 0.06 -13.69
C MET A 233 27.04 -0.74 -14.55
N ARG A 234 27.09 -0.62 -15.90
CA ARG A 234 26.17 -1.31 -16.81
C ARG A 234 25.99 -2.80 -16.46
N ASP A 235 27.10 -3.48 -16.15
CA ASP A 235 27.10 -4.92 -15.88
C ASP A 235 26.43 -5.31 -14.56
N TYR A 236 26.04 -4.33 -13.71
CA TYR A 236 25.42 -4.50 -12.40
C TYR A 236 24.02 -3.89 -12.33
N VAL A 237 23.65 -3.05 -13.30
CA VAL A 237 22.36 -2.35 -13.31
C VAL A 237 21.37 -3.14 -14.15
N SER A 238 20.29 -3.56 -13.50
CA SER A 238 19.18 -4.24 -14.18
C SER A 238 18.42 -3.26 -15.06
N PHE A 239 17.99 -3.75 -16.25
CA PHE A 239 17.22 -2.94 -17.21
C PHE A 239 17.92 -1.65 -17.63
N TYR A 240 19.26 -1.67 -17.71
CA TYR A 240 20.02 -0.52 -18.18
C TYR A 240 19.48 -0.06 -19.54
N GLU A 241 19.06 1.20 -19.63
CA GLU A 241 18.41 1.78 -20.82
C GLU A 241 17.17 0.99 -21.33
N GLY A 242 16.53 0.22 -20.43
CA GLY A 242 15.31 -0.54 -20.77
C GLY A 242 15.53 -1.92 -21.36
N ASP A 243 16.76 -2.44 -21.40
CA ASP A 243 17.03 -3.80 -21.83
C ASP A 243 16.63 -4.83 -20.76
N LEU A 244 15.47 -5.47 -20.96
CA LEU A 244 14.94 -6.49 -20.05
C LEU A 244 15.76 -7.79 -20.01
N ASN A 245 16.55 -8.09 -21.04
CA ASN A 245 17.33 -9.33 -21.12
C ASN A 245 18.59 -9.28 -20.24
N TRP A 246 18.99 -8.09 -19.83
CA TRP A 246 20.19 -7.88 -19.02
C TRP A 246 19.98 -8.14 -17.52
N HIS A 247 18.75 -8.24 -17.06
CA HIS A 247 18.40 -8.33 -15.65
C HIS A 247 19.10 -9.47 -14.90
N VAL A 248 19.01 -10.70 -15.43
CA VAL A 248 19.56 -11.90 -14.76
C VAL A 248 21.07 -11.77 -14.59
N LYS A 249 21.79 -11.39 -15.66
CA LYS A 249 23.25 -11.24 -15.63
C LYS A 249 23.70 -10.14 -14.66
N ALA A 250 23.02 -8.99 -14.66
CA ALA A 250 23.34 -7.90 -13.75
C ALA A 250 23.16 -8.32 -12.27
N THR A 251 22.08 -9.06 -11.98
CA THR A 251 21.81 -9.61 -10.66
C THR A 251 22.88 -10.61 -10.20
N GLU A 252 23.30 -11.51 -11.09
CA GLU A 252 24.37 -12.49 -10.82
C GLU A 252 25.71 -11.80 -10.54
N ASN A 253 26.09 -10.82 -11.35
CA ASN A 253 27.30 -10.03 -11.17
C ASN A 253 27.27 -9.28 -9.83
N LEU A 254 26.16 -8.60 -9.52
CA LEU A 254 25.99 -7.88 -8.27
C LEU A 254 26.11 -8.81 -7.07
N LYS A 255 25.43 -9.97 -7.11
CA LYS A 255 25.48 -10.99 -6.04
C LYS A 255 26.90 -11.51 -5.85
N ALA A 256 27.64 -11.74 -6.94
CA ALA A 256 29.03 -12.19 -6.89
C ALA A 256 29.94 -11.16 -6.20
N ASP A 257 29.80 -9.87 -6.53
CA ASP A 257 30.59 -8.82 -5.89
C ASP A 257 30.20 -8.60 -4.43
N ILE A 258 28.92 -8.71 -4.06
CA ILE A 258 28.48 -8.67 -2.64
C ILE A 258 29.15 -9.81 -1.85
N ARG A 259 29.17 -11.03 -2.41
CA ARG A 259 29.84 -12.19 -1.78
C ARG A 259 31.36 -12.01 -1.71
N LYS A 260 31.99 -11.48 -2.77
CA LYS A 260 33.41 -11.13 -2.75
C LYS A 260 33.75 -10.09 -1.69
N ALA A 261 32.80 -9.19 -1.39
CA ALA A 261 32.93 -8.21 -0.33
C ALA A 261 32.69 -8.79 1.09
N GLY A 262 32.47 -10.10 1.20
CA GLY A 262 32.33 -10.86 2.46
C GLY A 262 30.91 -10.89 3.02
N ILE A 263 29.87 -10.54 2.23
CA ILE A 263 28.48 -10.57 2.66
C ILE A 263 27.71 -11.58 1.81
N ASP A 264 26.90 -12.41 2.44
CA ASP A 264 25.91 -13.23 1.75
C ASP A 264 24.53 -12.55 1.87
N PRO A 265 23.99 -11.96 0.77
CA PRO A 265 22.79 -11.15 0.84
C PRO A 265 21.58 -11.98 1.18
N SER A 266 20.66 -11.41 1.96
CA SER A 266 19.39 -12.06 2.33
C SER A 266 18.46 -12.23 1.12
N TYR A 267 18.61 -11.42 0.07
CA TYR A 267 17.88 -11.52 -1.19
C TYR A 267 18.69 -12.25 -2.25
N GLY A 268 18.13 -13.31 -2.84
CA GLY A 268 18.78 -14.13 -3.85
C GLY A 268 19.01 -13.44 -5.20
N MET A 269 18.25 -12.36 -5.47
CA MET A 269 18.34 -11.57 -6.70
C MET A 269 18.52 -10.07 -6.39
N PRO A 270 19.61 -9.68 -5.71
CA PRO A 270 19.84 -8.26 -5.41
C PRO A 270 19.90 -7.46 -6.71
N THR A 271 19.29 -6.28 -6.72
CA THR A 271 19.03 -5.55 -7.97
C THR A 271 19.34 -4.07 -7.79
N ILE A 272 19.94 -3.48 -8.82
CA ILE A 272 20.16 -2.03 -8.94
C ILE A 272 19.39 -1.53 -10.15
N PHE A 273 18.66 -0.42 -9.99
CA PHE A 273 17.96 0.26 -11.07
C PHE A 273 18.52 1.67 -11.28
N HIS A 274 18.74 2.06 -12.53
CA HIS A 274 19.14 3.41 -12.86
C HIS A 274 17.95 4.36 -12.85
N ILE A 275 17.95 5.35 -11.95
CA ILE A 275 16.88 6.36 -11.85
C ILE A 275 17.17 7.52 -12.81
N ARG A 276 18.26 8.24 -12.59
CA ARG A 276 18.76 9.36 -13.43
C ARG A 276 20.20 9.67 -13.11
N ASP A 277 20.91 10.31 -14.00
CA ASP A 277 22.30 10.74 -13.82
C ASP A 277 23.15 9.65 -13.12
N ASN A 278 23.75 9.96 -11.99
CA ASN A 278 24.48 9.03 -11.13
C ASN A 278 23.67 8.57 -9.92
N ILE A 279 22.35 8.56 -10.02
CA ILE A 279 21.44 8.11 -8.96
C ILE A 279 20.83 6.76 -9.33
N VAL A 280 20.93 5.82 -8.40
CA VAL A 280 20.42 4.47 -8.56
C VAL A 280 19.51 4.07 -7.38
N LEU A 281 18.60 3.15 -7.60
CA LEU A 281 17.88 2.43 -6.56
C LEU A 281 18.59 1.12 -6.23
N LEU A 282 18.67 0.81 -4.96
CA LEU A 282 19.18 -0.44 -4.41
C LEU A 282 18.02 -1.26 -3.83
N MET A 283 17.82 -2.49 -4.34
CA MET A 283 16.92 -3.49 -3.79
C MET A 283 17.74 -4.74 -3.44
N LEU A 284 18.24 -4.82 -2.20
CA LEU A 284 19.33 -5.72 -1.83
C LEU A 284 18.95 -6.79 -0.80
N ASN A 285 17.80 -6.66 -0.14
CA ASN A 285 17.46 -7.47 1.04
C ASN A 285 16.06 -8.08 1.01
N HIS A 286 15.89 -9.13 1.79
CA HIS A 286 14.60 -9.72 2.14
C HIS A 286 14.53 -10.01 3.65
N GLU A 287 13.38 -9.68 4.26
CA GLU A 287 13.02 -10.06 5.62
C GLU A 287 11.92 -11.11 5.58
N TYR A 288 12.16 -12.28 6.15
CA TYR A 288 11.32 -13.48 6.03
C TYR A 288 10.50 -13.75 7.29
N GLY A 289 9.30 -14.29 7.10
CA GLY A 289 8.45 -14.79 8.20
C GLY A 289 7.83 -13.70 9.05
N ILE A 290 7.73 -12.48 8.54
CA ILE A 290 7.23 -11.30 9.26
C ILE A 290 5.75 -11.09 8.93
N ARG A 291 4.92 -10.97 9.97
CA ARG A 291 3.53 -10.56 9.84
C ARG A 291 3.45 -9.03 9.70
N PRO A 292 2.78 -8.49 8.66
CA PRO A 292 2.67 -7.04 8.47
C PRO A 292 1.75 -6.35 9.50
N ASP A 293 0.99 -7.10 10.28
CA ASP A 293 0.13 -6.62 11.37
C ASP A 293 0.77 -6.76 12.77
N ASP A 294 2.04 -7.14 12.83
CA ASP A 294 2.86 -7.14 14.06
C ASP A 294 3.85 -5.96 14.02
N ALA A 295 3.57 -4.92 14.78
CA ALA A 295 4.36 -3.68 14.78
C ALA A 295 5.80 -3.88 15.29
N ASP A 296 6.02 -4.73 16.27
CA ASP A 296 7.34 -4.99 16.83
C ASP A 296 8.19 -5.79 15.83
N ALA A 297 7.62 -6.83 15.22
CA ALA A 297 8.27 -7.61 14.18
C ALA A 297 8.60 -6.76 12.94
N MET A 298 7.68 -5.88 12.51
CA MET A 298 7.88 -4.92 11.42
C MET A 298 8.99 -3.93 11.73
N THR A 299 9.06 -3.42 12.96
CA THR A 299 10.11 -2.50 13.41
C THR A 299 11.47 -3.20 13.38
N ALA A 300 11.56 -4.39 13.95
CA ALA A 300 12.80 -5.18 13.97
C ALA A 300 13.29 -5.52 12.55
N ALA A 301 12.38 -5.92 11.65
CA ALA A 301 12.68 -6.18 10.25
C ALA A 301 13.19 -4.92 9.52
N THR A 302 12.55 -3.78 9.74
CA THR A 302 12.97 -2.48 9.17
C THR A 302 14.40 -2.10 9.57
N VAL A 303 14.73 -2.28 10.86
CA VAL A 303 16.07 -2.00 11.39
C VAL A 303 17.13 -2.93 10.78
N ARG A 304 16.85 -4.24 10.72
CA ARG A 304 17.78 -5.22 10.10
C ARG A 304 18.00 -4.98 8.62
N ALA A 305 16.91 -4.77 7.86
CA ALA A 305 16.97 -4.51 6.43
C ALA A 305 17.77 -3.24 6.10
N ARG A 306 17.58 -2.16 6.86
CA ARG A 306 18.36 -0.93 6.71
C ARG A 306 19.83 -1.17 7.01
N LYS A 307 20.14 -1.90 8.08
CA LYS A 307 21.52 -2.27 8.43
C LYS A 307 22.18 -3.06 7.30
N GLU A 308 21.50 -4.06 6.73
CA GLU A 308 22.03 -4.87 5.64
C GLU A 308 22.37 -4.03 4.41
N ILE A 309 21.50 -3.08 4.01
CA ILE A 309 21.79 -2.15 2.90
C ILE A 309 23.10 -1.39 3.13
N PHE A 310 23.28 -0.83 4.33
CA PHE A 310 24.49 -0.08 4.66
C PHE A 310 25.73 -0.98 4.73
N ASP A 311 25.63 -2.18 5.28
CA ASP A 311 26.73 -3.13 5.36
C ASP A 311 27.17 -3.57 3.95
N ILE A 312 26.22 -3.92 3.06
CA ILE A 312 26.50 -4.24 1.66
C ILE A 312 27.15 -3.03 0.95
N SER A 313 26.56 -1.86 1.04
CA SER A 313 27.07 -0.66 0.33
C SER A 313 28.49 -0.27 0.79
N ARG A 314 28.75 -0.35 2.10
CA ARG A 314 30.08 -0.07 2.65
C ARG A 314 31.12 -1.11 2.23
N SER A 315 30.71 -2.39 2.15
CA SER A 315 31.58 -3.50 1.78
C SER A 315 31.90 -3.47 0.29
N LEU A 316 30.91 -3.22 -0.58
CA LEU A 316 31.12 -3.00 -2.01
C LEU A 316 32.09 -1.83 -2.26
N ARG A 317 31.90 -0.70 -1.59
CA ARG A 317 32.81 0.46 -1.73
C ARG A 317 34.26 0.14 -1.39
N LYS A 318 34.52 -0.78 -0.44
CA LYS A 318 35.88 -1.24 -0.11
C LYS A 318 36.52 -2.07 -1.23
N LEU A 319 35.74 -2.67 -2.12
CA LEU A 319 36.28 -3.33 -3.31
C LEU A 319 36.89 -2.36 -4.33
N GLY A 320 36.49 -1.09 -4.28
CA GLY A 320 36.95 -0.07 -5.23
C GLY A 320 36.37 -0.25 -6.64
N GLY A 321 37.02 0.36 -7.64
CA GLY A 321 36.63 0.24 -9.04
C GLY A 321 35.27 0.86 -9.34
N VAL A 322 34.33 0.08 -9.87
CA VAL A 322 32.96 0.57 -10.19
C VAL A 322 32.16 0.98 -8.94
N TRP A 323 32.56 0.48 -7.77
CA TRP A 323 31.92 0.77 -6.48
C TRP A 323 32.47 2.01 -5.80
N ASP A 324 33.51 2.66 -6.37
CA ASP A 324 34.03 3.91 -5.84
C ASP A 324 32.94 4.98 -5.77
N GLY A 325 32.83 5.62 -4.60
CA GLY A 325 31.82 6.66 -4.40
C GLY A 325 30.39 6.17 -4.20
N LEU A 326 30.12 4.85 -4.18
CA LEU A 326 28.80 4.33 -3.82
C LEU A 326 28.39 4.83 -2.43
N GLN A 327 27.32 5.59 -2.36
CA GLN A 327 26.84 6.19 -1.13
C GLN A 327 25.32 6.12 -1.04
N VAL A 328 24.79 5.51 0.01
CA VAL A 328 23.36 5.55 0.31
C VAL A 328 22.97 6.99 0.64
N VAL A 329 22.01 7.52 -0.10
CA VAL A 329 21.46 8.88 0.07
C VAL A 329 20.22 8.85 0.96
N ALA A 330 19.32 7.90 0.72
CA ALA A 330 18.11 7.73 1.49
C ALA A 330 17.70 6.26 1.53
N THR A 331 17.08 5.83 2.62
CA THR A 331 16.33 4.57 2.69
C THR A 331 14.84 4.86 2.67
N ALA A 332 14.05 3.92 2.18
CA ALA A 332 12.60 4.05 2.23
C ALA A 332 12.10 4.35 3.65
N GLU A 333 11.07 5.19 3.77
CA GLU A 333 10.35 5.43 5.01
C GLU A 333 9.63 4.15 5.44
N GLN A 334 9.01 3.47 4.47
CA GLN A 334 8.24 2.25 4.66
C GLN A 334 8.95 1.04 4.05
N ILE A 335 9.15 -0.02 4.86
CA ILE A 335 9.55 -1.32 4.30
C ILE A 335 8.43 -1.87 3.40
N GLY A 336 8.78 -2.34 2.22
CA GLY A 336 7.81 -2.84 1.23
C GLY A 336 7.17 -4.15 1.67
N VAL A 337 5.85 -4.14 1.78
CA VAL A 337 5.02 -5.31 2.13
C VAL A 337 4.45 -5.91 0.85
N ARG A 338 4.68 -7.23 0.64
CA ARG A 338 4.10 -7.97 -0.49
C ARG A 338 2.74 -8.57 -0.16
N ASP A 339 2.57 -9.10 1.04
CA ASP A 339 1.34 -9.75 1.53
C ASP A 339 0.69 -8.95 2.66
N GLY A 340 -0.48 -8.34 2.37
CA GLY A 340 -1.40 -7.77 3.36
C GLY A 340 -2.65 -8.65 3.54
N LYS A 341 -3.58 -8.23 4.40
CA LYS A 341 -4.89 -8.87 4.51
C LYS A 341 -5.65 -8.71 3.19
N ARG A 342 -6.09 -9.82 2.64
CA ARG A 342 -6.99 -9.87 1.48
C ARG A 342 -8.42 -9.99 1.99
N ILE A 343 -9.20 -8.93 1.84
CA ILE A 343 -10.58 -8.85 2.34
C ILE A 343 -11.47 -9.71 1.45
N LYS A 344 -12.37 -10.50 2.05
CA LYS A 344 -13.31 -11.33 1.29
C LYS A 344 -14.31 -10.46 0.55
N GLY A 345 -14.28 -10.55 -0.77
CA GLY A 345 -15.20 -9.88 -1.68
C GLY A 345 -16.36 -10.79 -2.11
N ARG A 346 -17.26 -10.22 -2.91
CA ARG A 346 -18.39 -10.96 -3.52
C ARG A 346 -17.94 -11.95 -4.60
N TYR A 347 -16.70 -11.82 -5.06
CA TYR A 347 -15.96 -12.79 -5.87
C TYR A 347 -14.56 -12.96 -5.28
N VAL A 348 -14.02 -14.17 -5.35
CA VAL A 348 -12.64 -14.47 -4.96
C VAL A 348 -11.89 -14.84 -6.23
N VAL A 349 -10.92 -14.02 -6.64
CA VAL A 349 -10.02 -14.35 -7.75
C VAL A 349 -9.15 -15.53 -7.33
N LYS A 350 -9.17 -16.62 -8.11
CA LYS A 350 -8.54 -17.89 -7.76
C LYS A 350 -7.45 -18.27 -8.76
N LYS A 351 -6.60 -19.19 -8.34
CA LYS A 351 -5.60 -19.82 -9.22
C LYS A 351 -6.21 -20.34 -10.52
N GLU A 352 -7.41 -20.92 -10.45
CA GLU A 352 -8.12 -21.45 -11.62
C GLU A 352 -8.45 -20.36 -12.64
N ASP A 353 -8.71 -19.11 -12.22
CA ASP A 353 -8.96 -17.99 -13.12
C ASP A 353 -7.73 -17.70 -14.00
N LEU A 354 -6.52 -17.80 -13.42
CA LEU A 354 -5.26 -17.63 -14.13
C LEU A 354 -4.99 -18.77 -15.13
N MET A 355 -5.32 -20.01 -14.72
CA MET A 355 -5.09 -21.19 -15.56
C MET A 355 -6.07 -21.26 -16.73
N ASN A 356 -7.31 -20.80 -16.52
CA ASN A 356 -8.42 -20.91 -17.48
C ASN A 356 -8.65 -19.61 -18.28
N ALA A 357 -7.76 -18.59 -18.14
CA ALA A 357 -7.92 -17.30 -18.80
C ALA A 357 -9.31 -16.67 -18.54
N ALA A 358 -9.76 -16.67 -17.28
CA ALA A 358 -11.10 -16.24 -16.92
C ALA A 358 -11.46 -14.87 -17.49
N ARG A 359 -12.67 -14.78 -18.03
CA ARG A 359 -13.25 -13.56 -18.60
C ARG A 359 -14.53 -13.23 -17.85
N HIS A 360 -14.74 -11.95 -17.57
CA HIS A 360 -15.90 -11.47 -16.82
C HIS A 360 -16.55 -10.30 -17.52
N GLU A 361 -17.89 -10.25 -17.51
CA GLU A 361 -18.64 -9.11 -18.07
C GLU A 361 -18.38 -7.81 -17.28
N ASP A 362 -18.09 -7.94 -15.98
CA ASP A 362 -17.74 -6.85 -15.08
C ASP A 362 -16.22 -6.70 -14.88
N ALA A 363 -15.43 -6.97 -15.93
CA ALA A 363 -13.97 -6.90 -15.88
C ALA A 363 -13.46 -5.47 -15.70
N VAL A 364 -12.78 -5.19 -14.58
CA VAL A 364 -12.17 -3.88 -14.27
C VAL A 364 -10.72 -3.78 -14.73
N ALA A 365 -10.01 -4.90 -14.76
CA ALA A 365 -8.62 -4.98 -15.21
C ALA A 365 -8.33 -6.33 -15.85
N ARG A 366 -7.49 -6.32 -16.89
CA ARG A 366 -6.91 -7.51 -17.48
C ARG A 366 -5.47 -7.65 -17.00
N VAL A 367 -5.19 -8.67 -16.22
CA VAL A 367 -3.86 -8.98 -15.70
C VAL A 367 -3.05 -9.71 -16.77
N THR A 368 -1.87 -9.21 -17.07
CA THR A 368 -0.92 -9.83 -18.00
C THR A 368 0.41 -10.19 -17.32
N PHE A 369 0.51 -9.96 -16.02
CA PHE A 369 1.66 -10.32 -15.19
C PHE A 369 1.48 -11.74 -14.60
N GLY A 370 2.51 -12.57 -14.75
CA GLY A 370 2.50 -13.95 -14.24
C GLY A 370 2.54 -14.03 -12.70
N VAL A 371 2.54 -15.25 -12.20
CA VAL A 371 2.66 -15.51 -10.75
C VAL A 371 4.09 -15.25 -10.30
N ASP A 372 4.27 -14.38 -9.32
CA ASP A 372 5.54 -13.99 -8.73
C ASP A 372 5.49 -14.22 -7.21
N ILE A 373 5.88 -15.42 -6.80
CA ILE A 373 6.00 -15.81 -5.40
C ILE A 373 7.47 -15.83 -5.04
N HIS A 374 7.89 -14.95 -4.14
CA HIS A 374 9.22 -14.94 -3.57
C HIS A 374 9.37 -16.08 -2.55
N ALA A 375 10.58 -16.61 -2.44
CA ALA A 375 10.92 -17.65 -1.48
C ALA A 375 10.57 -17.23 -0.04
N LYS A 376 10.16 -18.20 0.78
CA LYS A 376 9.73 -17.97 2.16
C LYS A 376 10.86 -18.04 3.17
N SER A 377 12.06 -18.39 2.70
CA SER A 377 13.28 -18.47 3.50
C SER A 377 14.50 -18.13 2.67
N LYS A 378 15.59 -17.75 3.33
CA LYS A 378 16.87 -17.50 2.66
C LYS A 378 17.38 -18.75 1.92
N ALA A 379 17.26 -19.93 2.52
CA ALA A 379 17.72 -21.19 1.91
C ALA A 379 16.97 -21.55 0.62
N GLU A 380 15.68 -21.24 0.52
CA GLU A 380 14.90 -21.40 -0.70
C GLU A 380 15.26 -20.32 -1.74
N ASN A 381 15.52 -19.09 -1.27
CA ASN A 381 15.84 -17.95 -2.11
C ASN A 381 17.18 -18.13 -2.85
N ASP A 382 18.14 -18.83 -2.27
CA ASP A 382 19.43 -19.12 -2.91
C ASP A 382 19.31 -20.03 -4.14
N LYS A 383 18.19 -20.72 -4.32
CA LYS A 383 17.91 -21.56 -5.49
C LYS A 383 17.49 -20.75 -6.73
N LEU A 384 17.37 -19.42 -6.65
CA LEU A 384 16.98 -18.51 -7.75
C LEU A 384 15.66 -18.90 -8.46
N THR A 385 14.80 -19.65 -7.80
CA THR A 385 13.52 -20.08 -8.37
C THR A 385 12.39 -19.19 -7.87
N ILE A 386 11.77 -18.46 -8.79
CA ILE A 386 10.46 -17.83 -8.55
C ILE A 386 9.45 -18.97 -8.52
N GLU A 387 8.85 -19.20 -7.36
CA GLU A 387 7.79 -20.19 -7.23
C GLU A 387 6.53 -19.69 -7.96
N ARG A 388 6.02 -20.50 -8.89
CA ARG A 388 4.82 -20.18 -9.66
C ARG A 388 3.54 -20.81 -9.09
N GLY A 389 3.60 -21.32 -7.88
CA GLY A 389 2.42 -21.91 -7.18
C GLY A 389 1.74 -23.03 -7.95
N GLY A 390 2.51 -23.79 -8.77
CA GLY A 390 1.99 -24.85 -9.64
C GLY A 390 1.19 -24.33 -10.83
N VAL A 391 1.34 -23.06 -11.22
CA VAL A 391 0.82 -22.52 -12.48
C VAL A 391 1.83 -22.83 -13.58
N THR A 392 1.56 -23.88 -14.35
CA THR A 392 2.46 -24.34 -15.43
C THR A 392 2.32 -23.51 -16.70
N LYS A 393 1.13 -22.93 -16.94
CA LYS A 393 0.84 -22.04 -18.05
C LYS A 393 0.08 -20.83 -17.53
N PHE A 394 0.67 -19.67 -17.62
CA PHE A 394 0.01 -18.41 -17.35
C PHE A 394 -0.70 -17.90 -18.61
N THR A 395 -1.95 -17.48 -18.45
CA THR A 395 -2.73 -16.83 -19.50
C THR A 395 -3.36 -15.56 -18.93
N PRO A 396 -3.39 -14.44 -19.68
CA PRO A 396 -4.02 -13.22 -19.20
C PRO A 396 -5.48 -13.45 -18.79
N TYR A 397 -5.87 -12.95 -17.62
CA TYR A 397 -7.18 -13.13 -17.01
C TYR A 397 -7.76 -11.81 -16.55
N ASP A 398 -9.05 -11.76 -16.27
CA ASP A 398 -9.75 -10.56 -15.83
C ASP A 398 -9.97 -10.57 -14.31
N ILE A 399 -9.91 -9.38 -13.70
CA ILE A 399 -10.39 -9.12 -12.34
C ILE A 399 -11.78 -8.53 -12.46
N PRO A 400 -12.85 -9.15 -11.90
CA PRO A 400 -14.18 -8.61 -11.92
C PRO A 400 -14.42 -7.55 -10.83
N LEU A 401 -15.32 -6.60 -11.07
CA LEU A 401 -15.72 -5.57 -10.09
C LEU A 401 -16.16 -6.20 -8.74
N ARG A 402 -16.83 -7.34 -8.80
CA ARG A 402 -17.28 -8.08 -7.61
C ARG A 402 -16.16 -8.50 -6.68
N ALA A 403 -14.92 -8.63 -7.15
CA ALA A 403 -13.74 -8.89 -6.31
C ALA A 403 -13.30 -7.67 -5.50
N LEU A 404 -13.75 -6.47 -5.91
CA LEU A 404 -13.47 -5.20 -5.26
C LEU A 404 -14.59 -4.77 -4.29
N ILE A 405 -15.66 -5.53 -4.15
CA ILE A 405 -16.82 -5.18 -3.29
C ILE A 405 -16.84 -6.13 -2.09
N ALA A 406 -16.79 -5.59 -0.88
CA ALA A 406 -16.81 -6.39 0.34
C ALA A 406 -18.06 -7.28 0.43
N LYS A 407 -17.86 -8.54 0.86
CA LYS A 407 -18.95 -9.51 1.00
C LYS A 407 -19.80 -9.26 2.26
N ASP A 408 -19.13 -8.92 3.35
CA ASP A 408 -19.73 -8.91 4.69
C ASP A 408 -20.18 -7.52 5.13
N VAL A 409 -19.71 -6.47 4.46
CA VAL A 409 -19.95 -5.06 4.82
C VAL A 409 -20.43 -4.30 3.60
N ASP A 410 -21.62 -3.72 3.69
CA ASP A 410 -22.22 -2.90 2.66
C ASP A 410 -21.62 -1.47 2.69
N GLY A 411 -21.49 -0.84 1.51
CA GLY A 411 -20.89 0.50 1.38
C GLY A 411 -19.36 0.48 1.37
N LEU A 412 -18.71 -0.69 1.48
CA LEU A 412 -17.25 -0.84 1.46
C LEU A 412 -16.78 -1.51 0.16
N MET A 413 -15.78 -0.90 -0.47
CA MET A 413 -15.03 -1.44 -1.59
C MET A 413 -13.55 -1.59 -1.21
N MET A 414 -12.79 -2.35 -1.99
CA MET A 414 -11.34 -2.53 -1.87
C MET A 414 -10.67 -2.23 -3.20
N ALA A 415 -9.40 -1.80 -3.17
CA ALA A 415 -8.59 -1.66 -4.36
C ALA A 415 -7.10 -1.97 -4.11
N GLY A 416 -6.44 -2.58 -5.07
CA GLY A 416 -5.02 -2.95 -4.96
C GLY A 416 -4.78 -4.30 -4.29
N ARG A 417 -3.75 -4.41 -3.43
CA ARG A 417 -3.33 -5.68 -2.81
C ARG A 417 -4.40 -6.33 -1.93
N CYS A 418 -5.26 -5.53 -1.31
CA CYS A 418 -6.25 -6.01 -0.33
C CYS A 418 -7.56 -6.53 -0.95
N ILE A 419 -7.70 -6.56 -2.28
CA ILE A 419 -8.89 -7.14 -2.91
C ILE A 419 -9.00 -8.64 -2.65
N SER A 420 -10.17 -9.20 -2.95
CA SER A 420 -10.49 -10.59 -2.74
C SER A 420 -9.80 -11.52 -3.75
N GLY A 421 -8.88 -12.33 -3.28
CA GLY A 421 -8.20 -13.35 -4.07
C GLY A 421 -7.49 -14.37 -3.20
N ASP A 422 -7.21 -15.57 -3.74
CA ASP A 422 -6.35 -16.53 -3.07
C ASP A 422 -4.87 -16.10 -3.14
N PHE A 423 -4.01 -16.81 -2.43
CA PHE A 423 -2.58 -16.48 -2.36
C PHE A 423 -1.88 -16.51 -3.73
N ILE A 424 -2.24 -17.45 -4.60
CA ILE A 424 -1.62 -17.62 -5.94
C ILE A 424 -2.08 -16.50 -6.87
N ALA A 425 -3.37 -16.22 -6.92
CA ALA A 425 -3.89 -15.12 -7.72
C ALA A 425 -3.35 -13.77 -7.23
N HIS A 426 -3.27 -13.58 -5.91
CA HIS A 426 -2.68 -12.38 -5.31
C HIS A 426 -1.24 -12.16 -5.77
N ALA A 427 -0.41 -13.20 -5.83
CA ALA A 427 0.97 -13.10 -6.30
C ALA A 427 1.09 -12.66 -7.77
N SER A 428 0.01 -12.70 -8.54
CA SER A 428 -0.08 -12.20 -9.91
C SER A 428 -0.67 -10.78 -9.97
N TYR A 429 -1.87 -10.55 -9.40
CA TYR A 429 -2.55 -9.27 -9.58
C TYR A 429 -2.01 -8.11 -8.70
N ARG A 430 -1.22 -8.38 -7.67
CA ARG A 430 -0.73 -7.38 -6.70
C ARG A 430 0.20 -6.31 -7.26
N VAL A 431 0.69 -6.46 -8.50
CA VAL A 431 1.58 -5.47 -9.11
C VAL A 431 0.88 -4.14 -9.36
N THR A 432 1.63 -3.06 -9.27
CA THR A 432 1.07 -1.71 -9.10
C THR A 432 0.35 -1.19 -10.34
N GLY A 433 0.66 -1.67 -11.55
CA GLY A 433 -0.10 -1.34 -12.75
C GLY A 433 -1.56 -1.81 -12.68
N ASN A 434 -1.79 -3.02 -12.17
CA ASN A 434 -3.14 -3.52 -11.92
C ASN A 434 -3.83 -2.75 -10.79
N ALA A 435 -3.07 -2.35 -9.75
CA ALA A 435 -3.61 -1.56 -8.65
C ALA A 435 -4.21 -0.23 -9.11
N VAL A 436 -3.59 0.45 -10.09
CA VAL A 436 -4.12 1.68 -10.70
C VAL A 436 -5.48 1.43 -11.37
N ALA A 437 -5.57 0.40 -12.23
CA ALA A 437 -6.82 0.07 -12.92
C ALA A 437 -7.94 -0.35 -11.95
N MET A 438 -7.61 -1.13 -10.91
CA MET A 438 -8.56 -1.48 -9.85
C MET A 438 -9.04 -0.24 -9.07
N GLY A 439 -8.11 0.68 -8.75
CA GLY A 439 -8.44 1.93 -8.09
C GLY A 439 -9.38 2.79 -8.94
N GLU A 440 -9.04 2.97 -10.21
CA GLU A 440 -9.85 3.73 -11.18
C GLU A 440 -11.29 3.20 -11.22
N ALA A 441 -11.45 1.89 -11.32
CA ALA A 441 -12.78 1.26 -11.37
C ALA A 441 -13.53 1.37 -10.03
N ALA A 442 -12.86 1.16 -8.90
CA ALA A 442 -13.47 1.29 -7.58
C ALA A 442 -13.92 2.73 -7.30
N GLY A 443 -13.10 3.73 -7.69
CA GLY A 443 -13.44 5.15 -7.55
C GLY A 443 -14.67 5.54 -8.36
N ALA A 444 -14.71 5.17 -9.64
CA ALA A 444 -15.85 5.44 -10.51
C ALA A 444 -17.12 4.72 -10.01
N ALA A 445 -17.02 3.45 -9.65
CA ALA A 445 -18.14 2.68 -9.10
C ALA A 445 -18.66 3.28 -7.79
N GLY A 446 -17.76 3.71 -6.90
CA GLY A 446 -18.10 4.40 -5.66
C GLY A 446 -18.84 5.72 -5.90
N ALA A 447 -18.41 6.53 -6.87
CA ALA A 447 -19.07 7.76 -7.24
C ALA A 447 -20.49 7.53 -7.82
N VAL A 448 -20.63 6.52 -8.70
CA VAL A 448 -21.96 6.13 -9.25
C VAL A 448 -22.87 5.65 -8.13
N ALA A 449 -22.39 4.82 -7.22
CA ALA A 449 -23.15 4.33 -6.07
C ALA A 449 -23.62 5.47 -5.18
N ALA A 450 -22.71 6.39 -4.81
CA ALA A 450 -23.03 7.54 -3.96
C ALA A 450 -24.06 8.47 -4.60
N SER A 451 -23.85 8.86 -5.86
CA SER A 451 -24.73 9.79 -6.58
C SER A 451 -26.13 9.21 -6.82
N SER A 452 -26.24 7.90 -7.05
CA SER A 452 -27.52 7.21 -7.25
C SER A 452 -28.15 6.72 -5.95
N ARG A 453 -27.50 6.92 -4.78
CA ARG A 453 -27.94 6.44 -3.47
C ARG A 453 -28.13 4.91 -3.42
N ARG A 454 -27.34 4.18 -4.20
CA ARG A 454 -27.26 2.73 -4.21
C ARG A 454 -26.04 2.25 -3.46
N LEU A 455 -26.03 0.96 -3.10
CA LEU A 455 -24.84 0.30 -2.61
C LEU A 455 -23.91 -0.07 -3.79
N PRO A 456 -22.58 -0.16 -3.59
CA PRO A 456 -21.64 -0.51 -4.68
C PRO A 456 -21.99 -1.79 -5.44
N HIS A 457 -22.61 -2.78 -4.78
CA HIS A 457 -22.99 -4.03 -5.41
C HIS A 457 -24.33 -3.98 -6.19
N GLU A 458 -25.05 -2.88 -6.10
CA GLU A 458 -26.29 -2.62 -6.86
C GLU A 458 -26.01 -1.81 -8.13
N VAL A 459 -24.76 -1.37 -8.32
CA VAL A 459 -24.33 -0.63 -9.52
C VAL A 459 -23.92 -1.61 -10.60
N GLU A 460 -24.46 -1.43 -11.80
CA GLU A 460 -24.09 -2.23 -12.95
C GLU A 460 -22.76 -1.77 -13.55
N TRP A 461 -21.93 -2.73 -13.96
CA TRP A 461 -20.63 -2.41 -14.58
C TRP A 461 -20.77 -1.50 -15.81
N LYS A 462 -21.83 -1.66 -16.59
CA LYS A 462 -22.06 -0.82 -17.77
C LYS A 462 -22.14 0.68 -17.42
N GLU A 463 -22.80 1.02 -16.31
CA GLU A 463 -22.89 2.41 -15.83
C GLU A 463 -21.50 2.94 -15.44
N VAL A 464 -20.71 2.12 -14.76
CA VAL A 464 -19.33 2.46 -14.35
C VAL A 464 -18.43 2.65 -15.57
N ALA A 465 -18.49 1.72 -16.53
CA ALA A 465 -17.73 1.79 -17.77
C ALA A 465 -18.02 3.06 -18.58
N GLU A 466 -19.29 3.45 -18.67
CA GLU A 466 -19.68 4.71 -19.33
C GLU A 466 -19.09 5.94 -18.64
N VAL A 467 -19.09 5.97 -17.31
CA VAL A 467 -18.49 7.07 -16.54
C VAL A 467 -16.98 7.09 -16.73
N LEU A 468 -16.32 5.93 -16.68
CA LEU A 468 -14.88 5.82 -16.96
C LEU A 468 -14.51 6.40 -18.31
N GLU A 469 -15.20 6.01 -19.38
CA GLU A 469 -14.90 6.48 -20.74
C GLU A 469 -15.24 7.97 -20.94
N LYS A 470 -16.36 8.43 -20.39
CA LYS A 470 -16.83 9.82 -20.64
C LYS A 470 -16.16 10.86 -19.74
N LYS A 471 -15.73 10.51 -18.52
CA LYS A 471 -15.30 11.48 -17.52
C LYS A 471 -13.87 11.26 -17.00
N VAL A 472 -13.44 10.02 -16.85
CA VAL A 472 -12.16 9.70 -16.21
C VAL A 472 -11.03 9.57 -17.22
N ARG A 473 -11.26 8.90 -18.34
CA ARG A 473 -10.27 8.56 -19.38
C ARG A 473 -10.19 9.56 -20.52
N LYS A 474 -10.64 10.77 -20.31
CA LYS A 474 -10.51 11.85 -21.30
C LYS A 474 -9.05 12.28 -21.40
N GLY A 475 -8.31 11.73 -22.38
CA GLY A 475 -6.90 12.05 -22.65
C GLY A 475 -6.33 11.09 -23.68
#